data_6c25e05af69a4087b11fb2f28b34f76c
#
_entry.id   6c25e05af69a4087b11fb2f28b34f76c
#
_cell.length_a   1.000
_cell.length_b   1.000
_cell.length_c   1.000
_cell.angle_alpha   90.00
_cell.angle_beta   90.00
_cell.angle_gamma   90.00
#
_symmetry.space_group_name_H-M   'P 1'
#
loop_
_entity.id
_entity.type
_entity.pdbx_description
1 polymer ?
#
loop_
_entity_poly.entity_id
_entity_poly.type
_entity_poly.pdbx_seq_one_letter_code
_entity_poly.pdbx_strand_id
1 'polypeptide(L)'
;IILNTHGVPRRMNIGQILETHLGWVAKTGWNIEGSPEWASKLPEGLRSAPADTRTATPVFDGAREEELQGLLSSTLPNRDGTVLVNGDGKGLLYDGRSGEPFPYPVTVGYMYILKLHHLVDDKIHARSTGPYSMITQQPLGGKAQFGGQRFGEMECWAMQAYGAAYTLQELLTIKSDDTVGRVKVYEAIVKGENIPEPGIPESFKVLIKEMQALCLNVEVRNTIGDATERRAL
;
A
#
# COMPACT_ATOMS: atom_id res chain seq x y z
N ILE A 1 17.66 10.05 6.34
CA ILE A 1 16.72 9.30 5.45
C ILE A 1 17.19 9.51 4.02
N ILE A 2 17.25 8.44 3.24
CA ILE A 2 17.59 8.48 1.82
C ILE A 2 16.30 8.22 1.04
N LEU A 3 16.00 9.10 0.09
CA LEU A 3 14.84 8.97 -0.78
C LEU A 3 15.27 8.55 -2.20
N ASN A 4 14.48 7.68 -2.82
CA ASN A 4 14.70 7.29 -4.21
C ASN A 4 14.25 8.42 -5.15
N THR A 5 15.17 8.92 -5.96
CA THR A 5 14.93 10.03 -6.91
C THR A 5 13.86 9.71 -7.96
N HIS A 6 13.68 8.43 -8.34
CA HIS A 6 12.63 8.02 -9.29
C HIS A 6 11.21 8.17 -8.73
N GLY A 7 11.05 8.22 -7.41
CA GLY A 7 9.74 8.40 -6.78
C GLY A 7 9.15 9.79 -6.97
N VAL A 8 9.99 10.81 -7.19
CA VAL A 8 9.54 12.21 -7.35
C VAL A 8 8.82 12.43 -8.68
N PRO A 9 9.41 12.17 -9.85
CA PRO A 9 8.74 12.38 -11.13
C PRO A 9 7.52 11.46 -11.31
N ARG A 10 7.56 10.23 -10.81
CA ARG A 10 6.42 9.32 -10.89
C ARG A 10 5.19 9.80 -10.13
N ARG A 11 5.37 10.51 -9.03
CA ARG A 11 4.28 11.03 -8.20
C ARG A 11 3.90 12.46 -8.55
N MET A 12 4.62 13.10 -9.46
CA MET A 12 4.38 14.47 -9.93
C MET A 12 4.27 15.50 -8.79
N ASN A 13 5.05 15.32 -7.73
CA ASN A 13 5.07 16.18 -6.53
C ASN A 13 6.41 16.91 -6.39
N ILE A 14 6.79 17.70 -7.39
CA ILE A 14 8.06 18.46 -7.43
C ILE A 14 8.19 19.42 -6.26
N GLY A 15 7.08 19.91 -5.70
CA GLY A 15 7.05 20.76 -4.53
C GLY A 15 7.83 20.23 -3.32
N GLN A 16 7.98 18.90 -3.19
CA GLN A 16 8.81 18.32 -2.11
C GLN A 16 10.30 18.66 -2.25
N ILE A 17 10.82 18.88 -3.45
CA ILE A 17 12.21 19.31 -3.65
C ILE A 17 12.36 20.75 -3.19
N LEU A 18 11.43 21.64 -3.57
CA LEU A 18 11.40 23.02 -3.12
C LEU A 18 11.24 23.10 -1.59
N GLU A 19 10.40 22.26 -1.00
CA GLU A 19 10.26 22.14 0.46
C GLU A 19 11.59 21.76 1.13
N THR A 20 12.31 20.79 0.55
CA THR A 20 13.60 20.32 1.07
C THR A 20 14.65 21.44 1.05
N HIS A 21 14.69 22.22 -0.03
CA HIS A 21 15.57 23.38 -0.16
C HIS A 21 15.21 24.50 0.81
N LEU A 22 13.94 24.85 0.90
CA LEU A 22 13.46 25.85 1.86
C LEU A 22 13.72 25.42 3.31
N GLY A 23 13.52 24.14 3.59
CA GLY A 23 13.83 23.54 4.89
C GLY A 23 15.32 23.67 5.25
N TRP A 24 16.23 23.50 4.29
CA TRP A 24 17.65 23.73 4.51
C TRP A 24 17.92 25.19 4.84
N VAL A 25 17.42 26.14 4.04
CA VAL A 25 17.55 27.59 4.26
C VAL A 25 17.03 27.98 5.63
N ALA A 26 15.83 27.53 5.99
CA ALA A 26 15.20 27.83 7.29
C ALA A 26 16.00 27.27 8.46
N LYS A 27 16.63 26.11 8.30
CA LYS A 27 17.44 25.46 9.35
C LYS A 27 18.79 26.11 9.54
N THR A 28 19.46 26.50 8.46
CA THR A 28 20.78 27.14 8.52
C THR A 28 20.73 28.62 8.79
N GLY A 29 19.64 29.30 8.40
CA GLY A 29 19.55 30.76 8.36
C GLY A 29 20.22 31.35 7.13
N TRP A 30 19.99 32.63 6.87
CA TRP A 30 20.53 33.32 5.71
C TRP A 30 20.86 34.80 6.02
N ASN A 31 21.75 35.34 5.22
CA ASN A 31 22.06 36.77 5.23
C ASN A 31 22.25 37.25 3.80
N ILE A 32 21.36 38.10 3.32
CA ILE A 32 21.39 38.64 1.96
C ILE A 32 22.26 39.89 1.97
N GLU A 33 23.41 39.81 1.35
CA GLU A 33 24.30 40.97 1.17
C GLU A 33 23.91 41.72 -0.10
N GLY A 34 23.76 43.07 0.04
CA GLY A 34 23.40 43.96 -1.07
C GLY A 34 21.88 44.01 -1.33
N SER A 35 21.50 44.41 -2.54
CA SER A 35 20.11 44.50 -3.00
C SER A 35 19.93 43.78 -4.34
N PRO A 36 19.99 42.43 -4.39
CA PRO A 36 19.76 41.71 -5.62
C PRO A 36 18.31 41.87 -6.10
N GLU A 37 18.07 41.79 -7.40
CA GLU A 37 16.73 41.97 -8.00
C GLU A 37 15.68 41.03 -7.45
N TRP A 38 16.05 39.76 -7.21
CA TRP A 38 15.16 38.74 -6.63
C TRP A 38 14.71 39.08 -5.20
N ALA A 39 15.53 39.82 -4.45
CA ALA A 39 15.23 40.23 -3.09
C ALA A 39 14.46 41.55 -3.01
N SER A 40 14.18 42.20 -4.12
CA SER A 40 13.51 43.53 -4.15
C SER A 40 12.10 43.50 -3.56
N LYS A 41 11.45 42.34 -3.63
CA LYS A 41 10.08 42.14 -3.07
C LYS A 41 10.05 41.62 -1.65
N LEU A 42 11.21 41.23 -1.10
CA LEU A 42 11.31 40.76 0.27
C LEU A 42 11.26 41.96 1.24
N PRO A 43 10.45 41.87 2.30
CA PRO A 43 10.49 42.86 3.38
C PRO A 43 11.89 42.98 3.97
N GLU A 44 12.29 44.19 4.38
CA GLU A 44 13.62 44.44 4.96
C GLU A 44 13.94 43.52 6.17
N GLY A 45 12.93 43.18 6.97
CA GLY A 45 13.07 42.27 8.10
C GLY A 45 13.35 40.78 7.73
N LEU A 46 13.20 40.42 6.44
CA LEU A 46 13.48 39.08 5.95
C LEU A 46 14.80 38.96 5.18
N ARG A 47 15.59 40.02 5.11
CA ARG A 47 16.90 40.00 4.47
C ARG A 47 17.96 39.25 5.25
N SER A 48 17.76 39.11 6.56
CA SER A 48 18.62 38.30 7.42
C SER A 48 17.78 37.54 8.42
N ALA A 49 18.03 36.27 8.56
CA ALA A 49 17.33 35.42 9.50
C ALA A 49 18.30 34.44 10.19
N PRO A 50 18.17 34.25 11.50
CA PRO A 50 18.99 33.30 12.24
C PRO A 50 18.66 31.87 11.87
N ALA A 51 19.50 30.93 12.26
CA ALA A 51 19.23 29.51 12.17
C ALA A 51 17.95 29.12 12.92
N ASP A 52 17.29 28.06 12.46
CA ASP A 52 16.00 27.57 12.98
C ASP A 52 14.83 28.56 12.84
N THR A 53 14.87 29.42 11.85
CA THR A 53 13.78 30.33 11.51
C THR A 53 12.58 29.55 10.98
N ARG A 54 11.38 29.86 11.50
CA ARG A 54 10.14 29.26 11.01
C ARG A 54 9.62 30.05 9.82
N THR A 55 9.38 29.36 8.70
CA THR A 55 8.81 29.92 7.49
C THR A 55 7.38 29.45 7.30
N ALA A 56 6.51 30.33 6.78
CA ALA A 56 5.13 29.97 6.43
C ALA A 56 4.96 30.08 4.91
N THR A 57 4.41 29.02 4.33
CA THR A 57 4.07 28.96 2.91
C THR A 57 2.59 28.62 2.77
N PRO A 58 1.69 29.65 2.78
CA PRO A 58 0.26 29.41 2.61
C PRO A 58 -0.07 28.73 1.28
N VAL A 59 -1.22 28.08 1.22
CA VAL A 59 -1.70 27.44 -0.02
C VAL A 59 -1.91 28.52 -1.09
N PHE A 60 -1.38 28.28 -2.29
CA PHE A 60 -1.35 29.20 -3.44
C PHE A 60 -0.55 30.51 -3.26
N ASP A 61 0.15 30.66 -2.16
CA ASP A 61 1.05 31.77 -1.90
C ASP A 61 2.37 31.29 -1.30
N GLY A 62 3.01 30.37 -2.00
CA GLY A 62 4.28 29.76 -1.62
C GLY A 62 5.49 30.61 -1.99
N ALA A 63 6.68 30.17 -1.58
CA ALA A 63 7.95 30.75 -1.99
C ALA A 63 8.16 30.63 -3.50
N ARG A 64 8.68 31.70 -4.12
CA ARG A 64 9.02 31.68 -5.54
C ARG A 64 10.35 30.99 -5.76
N GLU A 65 10.50 30.33 -6.90
CA GLU A 65 11.71 29.60 -7.23
C GLU A 65 12.96 30.48 -7.24
N GLU A 66 12.86 31.69 -7.82
CA GLU A 66 13.97 32.66 -7.86
C GLU A 66 14.41 33.11 -6.46
N GLU A 67 13.44 33.37 -5.59
CA GLU A 67 13.69 33.75 -4.18
C GLU A 67 14.37 32.61 -3.42
N LEU A 68 13.90 31.37 -3.63
CA LEU A 68 14.44 30.20 -2.98
C LEU A 68 15.89 29.93 -3.41
N GLN A 69 16.18 30.04 -4.70
CA GLN A 69 17.51 29.83 -5.26
C GLN A 69 18.48 30.92 -4.76
N GLY A 70 18.01 32.16 -4.70
CA GLY A 70 18.77 33.25 -4.09
C GLY A 70 19.06 33.06 -2.60
N LEU A 71 18.08 32.59 -1.85
CA LEU A 71 18.25 32.26 -0.43
C LEU A 71 19.23 31.10 -0.20
N LEU A 72 19.20 30.06 -1.04
CA LEU A 72 20.17 28.96 -0.98
C LEU A 72 21.62 29.45 -1.15
N SER A 73 21.83 30.40 -2.03
CA SER A 73 23.15 31.01 -2.24
C SER A 73 23.61 31.92 -1.10
N SER A 74 22.65 32.37 -0.25
CA SER A 74 22.88 33.32 0.85
C SER A 74 22.84 32.64 2.22
N THR A 75 22.89 31.29 2.29
CA THR A 75 22.85 30.54 3.53
C THR A 75 24.08 30.82 4.41
N LEU A 76 23.85 30.86 5.71
CA LEU A 76 24.95 31.05 6.67
C LEU A 76 25.90 29.86 6.68
N PRO A 77 27.20 30.09 6.79
CA PRO A 77 28.18 29.02 6.92
C PRO A 77 28.00 28.26 8.25
N ASN A 78 28.41 27.01 8.28
CA ASN A 78 28.45 26.19 9.47
C ASN A 78 29.46 26.75 10.51
N ARG A 79 29.52 26.19 11.69
CA ARG A 79 30.47 26.54 12.76
C ARG A 79 31.93 26.52 12.31
N ASP A 80 32.26 25.67 11.34
CA ASP A 80 33.58 25.54 10.75
C ASP A 80 33.90 26.53 9.62
N GLY A 81 32.98 27.46 9.37
CA GLY A 81 33.07 28.45 8.28
C GLY A 81 32.81 27.87 6.86
N THR A 82 32.40 26.61 6.75
CA THR A 82 32.13 25.97 5.46
C THR A 82 30.65 26.01 5.10
N VAL A 83 30.32 26.26 3.84
CA VAL A 83 28.98 26.13 3.29
C VAL A 83 28.81 24.70 2.80
N LEU A 84 27.93 23.93 3.45
CA LEU A 84 27.73 22.50 3.18
C LEU A 84 26.90 22.25 1.91
N VAL A 85 26.00 23.14 1.59
CA VAL A 85 25.08 23.01 0.43
C VAL A 85 25.26 24.21 -0.47
N ASN A 86 25.51 23.94 -1.74
CA ASN A 86 25.69 24.98 -2.76
C ASN A 86 24.38 25.69 -3.09
N GLY A 87 24.46 26.79 -3.86
CA GLY A 87 23.28 27.49 -4.37
C GLY A 87 22.28 26.65 -5.17
N ASP A 88 22.73 25.49 -5.68
CA ASP A 88 21.87 24.48 -6.36
C ASP A 88 21.18 23.51 -5.39
N GLY A 89 21.33 23.69 -4.09
CA GLY A 89 20.75 22.79 -3.08
C GLY A 89 21.47 21.44 -2.95
N LYS A 90 22.71 21.35 -3.42
CA LYS A 90 23.49 20.10 -3.42
C LYS A 90 24.72 20.21 -2.53
N GLY A 91 25.04 19.13 -1.83
CA GLY A 91 26.20 19.00 -0.99
C GLY A 91 27.08 17.81 -1.40
N LEU A 92 28.38 17.89 -1.08
CA LEU A 92 29.30 16.77 -1.21
C LEU A 92 29.09 15.83 -0.03
N LEU A 93 28.72 14.60 -0.33
CA LEU A 93 28.51 13.55 0.67
C LEU A 93 29.50 12.41 0.48
N TYR A 94 29.72 11.68 1.57
CA TYR A 94 30.63 10.53 1.61
C TYR A 94 29.85 9.26 1.96
N ASP A 95 30.26 8.13 1.38
CA ASP A 95 29.72 6.84 1.77
C ASP A 95 30.20 6.49 3.20
N GLY A 96 29.26 6.28 4.11
CA GLY A 96 29.55 5.94 5.48
C GLY A 96 30.26 4.59 5.70
N ARG A 97 30.33 3.73 4.68
CA ARG A 97 31.02 2.43 4.74
C ARG A 97 32.46 2.51 4.25
N SER A 98 32.66 3.12 3.07
CA SER A 98 33.98 3.20 2.43
C SER A 98 34.74 4.47 2.81
N GLY A 99 34.04 5.54 3.21
CA GLY A 99 34.60 6.86 3.40
C GLY A 99 34.92 7.62 2.11
N GLU A 100 34.57 7.07 0.96
CA GLU A 100 34.79 7.70 -0.34
C GLU A 100 33.69 8.73 -0.64
N PRO A 101 34.03 9.85 -1.31
CA PRO A 101 33.01 10.81 -1.74
C PRO A 101 32.12 10.21 -2.85
N PHE A 102 30.84 10.58 -2.82
CA PHE A 102 29.95 10.26 -3.96
C PHE A 102 30.44 10.95 -5.24
N PRO A 103 30.30 10.30 -6.41
CA PRO A 103 30.80 10.82 -7.68
C PRO A 103 30.14 12.14 -8.10
N TYR A 104 28.92 12.40 -7.60
CA TYR A 104 28.19 13.63 -7.89
C TYR A 104 27.64 14.24 -6.59
N PRO A 105 27.54 15.58 -6.51
CA PRO A 105 26.88 16.25 -5.41
C PRO A 105 25.43 15.80 -5.26
N VAL A 106 24.97 15.60 -4.05
CA VAL A 106 23.64 15.07 -3.72
C VAL A 106 22.76 16.18 -3.15
N THR A 107 21.48 16.20 -3.52
CA THR A 107 20.51 17.12 -2.93
C THR A 107 20.30 16.78 -1.46
N VAL A 108 20.50 17.76 -0.58
CA VAL A 108 20.40 17.63 0.87
C VAL A 108 19.50 18.74 1.41
N GLY A 109 18.67 18.41 2.36
CA GLY A 109 17.84 19.40 3.03
C GLY A 109 16.99 18.80 4.14
N TYR A 110 16.07 19.60 4.65
CA TYR A 110 15.13 19.21 5.69
C TYR A 110 13.73 19.14 5.14
N MET A 111 13.04 18.07 5.47
CA MET A 111 11.66 17.81 5.05
C MET A 111 10.82 17.45 6.26
N TYR A 112 9.59 17.95 6.31
CA TYR A 112 8.65 17.62 7.37
C TYR A 112 7.96 16.30 7.05
N ILE A 113 8.24 15.25 7.84
CA ILE A 113 7.74 13.91 7.62
C ILE A 113 6.78 13.54 8.74
N LEU A 114 5.57 13.08 8.35
CA LEU A 114 4.56 12.57 9.27
C LEU A 114 4.52 11.03 9.20
N LYS A 115 4.51 10.39 10.36
CA LYS A 115 4.18 8.97 10.47
C LYS A 115 2.67 8.83 10.60
N LEU A 116 2.03 8.25 9.59
CA LEU A 116 0.60 8.01 9.62
C LEU A 116 0.27 6.81 10.53
N HIS A 117 -0.91 6.86 11.16
CA HIS A 117 -1.38 5.81 12.07
C HIS A 117 -1.96 4.60 11.31
N HIS A 118 -1.27 4.17 10.27
CA HIS A 118 -1.57 2.95 9.52
C HIS A 118 -0.66 1.82 9.97
N LEU A 119 -0.80 1.42 11.23
CA LEU A 119 0.03 0.38 11.84
C LEU A 119 -0.35 -0.99 11.32
N VAL A 120 0.64 -1.86 11.12
CA VAL A 120 0.42 -3.22 10.65
C VAL A 120 -0.39 -4.05 11.66
N ASP A 121 -0.21 -3.82 12.95
CA ASP A 121 -0.92 -4.52 14.02
C ASP A 121 -2.43 -4.32 13.96
N ASP A 122 -2.87 -3.15 13.53
CA ASP A 122 -4.29 -2.85 13.34
C ASP A 122 -4.88 -3.50 12.09
N LYS A 123 -4.06 -3.85 11.13
CA LYS A 123 -4.47 -4.37 9.80
C LYS A 123 -4.24 -5.87 9.64
N ILE A 124 -3.25 -6.43 10.34
CA ILE A 124 -2.96 -7.85 10.26
C ILE A 124 -4.14 -8.64 10.78
N HIS A 125 -4.58 -9.62 10.01
CA HIS A 125 -5.71 -10.46 10.34
C HIS A 125 -5.54 -11.85 9.74
N ALA A 126 -5.85 -12.89 10.53
CA ALA A 126 -5.88 -14.28 10.10
C ALA A 126 -7.08 -14.98 10.73
N ARG A 127 -7.57 -16.02 10.07
CA ARG A 127 -8.67 -16.83 10.56
C ARG A 127 -8.47 -18.27 10.13
N SER A 128 -8.71 -19.21 11.04
CA SER A 128 -8.93 -20.62 10.74
C SER A 128 -10.42 -20.96 10.85
N THR A 129 -10.92 -20.96 12.06
CA THR A 129 -12.35 -21.10 12.38
C THR A 129 -12.80 -19.87 13.19
N GLY A 130 -14.08 -19.52 13.12
CA GLY A 130 -14.60 -18.37 13.85
C GLY A 130 -16.13 -18.30 13.73
N PRO A 131 -16.74 -17.16 14.08
CA PRO A 131 -18.18 -17.00 14.03
C PRO A 131 -18.72 -17.01 12.61
N TYR A 132 -19.92 -17.54 12.45
CA TYR A 132 -20.66 -17.63 11.20
C TYR A 132 -22.01 -16.92 11.34
N SER A 133 -22.55 -16.45 10.20
CA SER A 133 -23.90 -15.90 10.14
C SER A 133 -24.94 -16.99 10.46
N MET A 134 -25.97 -16.65 11.20
CA MET A 134 -27.03 -17.61 11.55
C MET A 134 -27.89 -18.02 10.33
N ILE A 135 -28.11 -17.12 9.41
CA ILE A 135 -29.01 -17.36 8.27
C ILE A 135 -28.24 -18.04 7.12
N THR A 136 -27.16 -17.44 6.67
CA THR A 136 -26.41 -17.90 5.49
C THR A 136 -25.38 -18.96 5.82
N GLN A 137 -25.03 -19.16 7.09
CA GLN A 137 -23.95 -20.06 7.55
C GLN A 137 -22.58 -19.75 6.92
N GLN A 138 -22.41 -18.54 6.41
CA GLN A 138 -21.15 -18.06 5.87
C GLN A 138 -20.31 -17.38 6.96
N PRO A 139 -18.97 -17.36 6.83
CA PRO A 139 -18.12 -16.61 7.74
C PRO A 139 -18.52 -15.14 7.81
N LEU A 140 -18.53 -14.56 9.01
CA LEU A 140 -18.71 -13.11 9.16
C LEU A 140 -17.54 -12.35 8.53
N GLY A 141 -17.77 -11.09 8.15
CA GLY A 141 -16.74 -10.21 7.62
C GLY A 141 -16.12 -9.32 8.69
N GLY A 142 -14.90 -8.81 8.40
CA GLY A 142 -14.24 -7.83 9.24
C GLY A 142 -13.34 -8.40 10.34
N LYS A 143 -12.26 -7.67 10.65
CA LYS A 143 -11.27 -8.04 11.67
C LYS A 143 -11.87 -8.08 13.08
N ALA A 144 -12.74 -7.12 13.39
CA ALA A 144 -13.34 -7.01 14.73
C ALA A 144 -14.20 -8.21 15.12
N GLN A 145 -14.86 -8.85 14.15
CA GLN A 145 -15.67 -10.05 14.36
C GLN A 145 -14.89 -11.35 14.12
N PHE A 146 -13.58 -11.29 14.01
CA PHE A 146 -12.78 -12.44 13.65
C PHE A 146 -13.27 -13.11 12.36
N GLY A 147 -13.62 -12.28 11.37
CA GLY A 147 -14.26 -12.69 10.13
C GLY A 147 -13.30 -13.18 9.08
N GLY A 148 -13.84 -13.74 8.00
CA GLY A 148 -13.10 -14.17 6.82
C GLY A 148 -12.98 -13.08 5.77
N GLN A 149 -12.16 -13.34 4.76
CA GLN A 149 -12.05 -12.50 3.57
C GLN A 149 -13.22 -12.75 2.63
N ARG A 150 -13.66 -11.69 1.95
CA ARG A 150 -14.69 -11.82 0.91
C ARG A 150 -14.06 -12.33 -0.38
N PHE A 151 -14.56 -13.45 -0.88
CA PHE A 151 -14.25 -13.95 -2.20
C PHE A 151 -15.35 -13.49 -3.17
N GLY A 152 -15.09 -12.43 -3.91
CA GLY A 152 -16.07 -11.78 -4.76
C GLY A 152 -16.21 -12.42 -6.12
N GLU A 153 -17.06 -11.83 -6.97
CA GLU A 153 -17.32 -12.30 -8.33
C GLU A 153 -16.06 -12.26 -9.21
N MET A 154 -15.26 -11.17 -9.12
CA MET A 154 -14.03 -11.05 -9.89
C MET A 154 -12.98 -12.09 -9.49
N GLU A 155 -12.88 -12.44 -8.23
CA GLU A 155 -12.01 -13.51 -7.74
C GLU A 155 -12.44 -14.86 -8.28
N CYS A 156 -13.76 -15.12 -8.40
CA CYS A 156 -14.29 -16.31 -9.06
C CYS A 156 -13.86 -16.35 -10.54
N TRP A 157 -13.93 -15.24 -11.26
CA TRP A 157 -13.49 -15.17 -12.65
C TRP A 157 -12.00 -15.49 -12.80
N ALA A 158 -11.18 -15.01 -11.89
CA ALA A 158 -9.75 -15.32 -11.87
C ALA A 158 -9.50 -16.82 -11.71
N MET A 159 -10.22 -17.49 -10.80
CA MET A 159 -10.11 -18.94 -10.60
C MET A 159 -10.59 -19.72 -11.84
N GLN A 160 -11.64 -19.26 -12.49
CA GLN A 160 -12.11 -19.84 -13.75
C GLN A 160 -11.08 -19.69 -14.87
N ALA A 161 -10.43 -18.54 -14.97
CA ALA A 161 -9.38 -18.29 -15.95
C ALA A 161 -8.17 -19.23 -15.79
N TYR A 162 -7.82 -19.58 -14.54
CA TYR A 162 -6.79 -20.58 -14.25
C TYR A 162 -7.25 -22.03 -14.46
N GLY A 163 -8.55 -22.29 -14.64
CA GLY A 163 -9.10 -23.64 -14.72
C GLY A 163 -9.04 -24.41 -13.39
N ALA A 164 -8.92 -23.73 -12.27
CA ALA A 164 -8.81 -24.32 -10.93
C ALA A 164 -10.20 -24.64 -10.34
N ALA A 165 -10.93 -25.55 -10.96
CA ALA A 165 -12.30 -25.88 -10.59
C ALA A 165 -12.42 -26.48 -9.17
N TYR A 166 -11.53 -27.39 -8.80
CA TYR A 166 -11.53 -28.01 -7.46
C TYR A 166 -11.26 -26.99 -6.35
N THR A 167 -10.32 -26.09 -6.56
CA THR A 167 -10.04 -25.01 -5.59
C THR A 167 -11.23 -24.07 -5.44
N LEU A 168 -11.89 -23.72 -6.53
CA LEU A 168 -13.10 -22.90 -6.49
C LEU A 168 -14.23 -23.62 -5.75
N GLN A 169 -14.45 -24.90 -6.02
CA GLN A 169 -15.44 -25.71 -5.32
C GLN A 169 -15.14 -25.76 -3.80
N GLU A 170 -13.92 -25.96 -3.40
CA GLU A 170 -13.49 -25.95 -2.00
C GLU A 170 -13.78 -24.59 -1.32
N LEU A 171 -13.45 -23.48 -1.99
CA LEU A 171 -13.71 -22.13 -1.49
C LEU A 171 -15.19 -21.85 -1.29
N LEU A 172 -16.05 -22.36 -2.16
CA LEU A 172 -17.49 -22.14 -2.12
C LEU A 172 -18.24 -23.08 -1.14
N THR A 173 -17.65 -24.21 -0.76
CA THR A 173 -18.32 -25.23 0.07
C THR A 173 -17.71 -25.35 1.47
N ILE A 174 -16.68 -26.13 1.62
CA ILE A 174 -16.08 -26.46 2.93
C ILE A 174 -15.45 -25.28 3.64
N LYS A 175 -15.02 -24.28 2.91
CA LYS A 175 -14.48 -23.01 3.46
C LYS A 175 -15.55 -21.95 3.68
N SER A 176 -16.79 -22.18 3.27
CA SER A 176 -17.88 -21.19 3.34
C SER A 176 -19.11 -21.72 4.07
N ASP A 177 -20.10 -22.27 3.35
CA ASP A 177 -21.45 -22.53 3.85
C ASP A 177 -21.77 -24.00 4.20
N ASP A 178 -20.94 -24.95 3.80
CA ASP A 178 -21.14 -26.37 4.12
C ASP A 178 -20.79 -26.66 5.59
N THR A 179 -21.80 -26.71 6.44
CA THR A 179 -21.66 -26.93 7.88
C THR A 179 -21.08 -28.30 8.22
N VAL A 180 -21.53 -29.36 7.52
CA VAL A 180 -21.07 -30.74 7.73
C VAL A 180 -19.65 -30.92 7.21
N GLY A 181 -19.37 -30.39 6.03
CA GLY A 181 -18.04 -30.46 5.42
C GLY A 181 -16.99 -29.77 6.26
N ARG A 182 -17.30 -28.60 6.85
CA ARG A 182 -16.37 -27.88 7.74
C ARG A 182 -15.93 -28.72 8.94
N VAL A 183 -16.87 -29.42 9.60
CA VAL A 183 -16.55 -30.26 10.76
C VAL A 183 -15.67 -31.44 10.36
N LYS A 184 -16.00 -32.10 9.27
CA LYS A 184 -15.22 -33.24 8.75
C LYS A 184 -13.79 -32.84 8.35
N VAL A 185 -13.63 -31.67 7.71
CA VAL A 185 -12.30 -31.17 7.36
C VAL A 185 -11.48 -30.87 8.61
N TYR A 186 -12.07 -30.21 9.60
CA TYR A 186 -11.39 -29.93 10.85
C TYR A 186 -10.96 -31.21 11.59
N GLU A 187 -11.83 -32.22 11.65
CA GLU A 187 -11.51 -33.53 12.22
C GLU A 187 -10.36 -34.22 11.46
N ALA A 188 -10.39 -34.20 10.11
CA ALA A 188 -9.35 -34.80 9.28
C ALA A 188 -7.99 -34.11 9.53
N ILE A 189 -7.96 -32.78 9.61
CA ILE A 189 -6.73 -32.03 9.91
C ILE A 189 -6.18 -32.40 11.30
N VAL A 190 -7.03 -32.47 12.32
CA VAL A 190 -6.62 -32.82 13.69
C VAL A 190 -6.10 -34.26 13.77
N LYS A 191 -6.72 -35.18 13.05
CA LYS A 191 -6.31 -36.58 13.00
C LYS A 191 -5.11 -36.85 12.08
N GLY A 192 -4.76 -35.90 11.20
CA GLY A 192 -3.73 -36.08 10.18
C GLY A 192 -4.17 -36.97 9.02
N GLU A 193 -5.48 -37.08 8.78
CA GLU A 193 -6.08 -37.82 7.68
C GLU A 193 -6.21 -36.94 6.43
N ASN A 194 -6.46 -37.57 5.28
CA ASN A 194 -6.73 -36.83 4.05
C ASN A 194 -8.05 -36.06 4.16
N ILE A 195 -8.03 -34.83 3.64
CA ILE A 195 -9.20 -33.96 3.59
C ILE A 195 -10.26 -34.61 2.68
N PRO A 196 -11.53 -34.71 3.10
CA PRO A 196 -12.60 -35.25 2.27
C PRO A 196 -12.87 -34.35 1.06
N GLU A 197 -13.36 -34.96 -0.02
CA GLU A 197 -13.73 -34.22 -1.22
C GLU A 197 -14.85 -33.21 -0.93
N PRO A 198 -14.75 -31.99 -1.49
CA PRO A 198 -15.77 -30.96 -1.31
C PRO A 198 -17.08 -31.36 -2.00
N GLY A 199 -18.19 -31.06 -1.36
CA GLY A 199 -19.51 -31.30 -1.90
C GLY A 199 -19.94 -30.29 -2.99
N ILE A 200 -21.20 -30.36 -3.37
CA ILE A 200 -21.82 -29.42 -4.31
C ILE A 200 -22.26 -28.15 -3.54
N PRO A 201 -21.92 -26.94 -4.04
CA PRO A 201 -22.38 -25.69 -3.42
C PRO A 201 -23.89 -25.63 -3.29
N GLU A 202 -24.40 -25.11 -2.16
CA GLU A 202 -25.84 -25.04 -1.92
C GLU A 202 -26.57 -24.16 -2.93
N SER A 203 -25.96 -23.06 -3.34
CA SER A 203 -26.45 -22.18 -4.40
C SER A 203 -26.66 -22.91 -5.73
N PHE A 204 -25.79 -23.85 -6.06
CA PHE A 204 -25.92 -24.67 -7.27
C PHE A 204 -27.09 -25.67 -7.18
N LYS A 205 -27.34 -26.24 -6.01
CA LYS A 205 -28.51 -27.11 -5.77
C LYS A 205 -29.81 -26.34 -5.96
N VAL A 206 -29.87 -25.10 -5.43
CA VAL A 206 -31.03 -24.22 -5.62
C VAL A 206 -31.26 -23.94 -7.11
N LEU A 207 -30.21 -23.59 -7.85
CA LEU A 207 -30.31 -23.34 -9.29
C LEU A 207 -30.88 -24.55 -10.05
N ILE A 208 -30.38 -25.77 -9.75
CA ILE A 208 -30.90 -27.00 -10.36
C ILE A 208 -32.39 -27.15 -10.05
N LYS A 209 -32.84 -26.91 -8.82
CA LYS A 209 -34.27 -27.01 -8.46
C LYS A 209 -35.12 -25.97 -9.17
N GLU A 210 -34.63 -24.76 -9.34
CA GLU A 210 -35.31 -23.71 -10.12
C GLU A 210 -35.44 -24.09 -11.60
N MET A 211 -34.39 -24.66 -12.20
CA MET A 211 -34.44 -25.15 -13.58
C MET A 211 -35.40 -26.31 -13.73
N GLN A 212 -35.42 -27.25 -12.77
CA GLN A 212 -36.40 -28.35 -12.76
C GLN A 212 -37.84 -27.84 -12.63
N ALA A 213 -38.07 -26.78 -11.83
CA ALA A 213 -39.39 -26.14 -11.72
C ALA A 213 -39.85 -25.51 -13.01
N LEU A 214 -38.96 -25.12 -13.93
CA LEU A 214 -39.25 -24.68 -15.27
C LEU A 214 -39.43 -25.84 -16.28
N CYS A 215 -39.63 -27.06 -15.78
CA CYS A 215 -39.77 -28.27 -16.59
C CYS A 215 -38.53 -28.66 -17.40
N LEU A 216 -37.36 -28.18 -17.05
CA LEU A 216 -36.11 -28.61 -17.66
C LEU A 216 -35.55 -29.83 -16.91
N ASN A 217 -35.25 -30.89 -17.62
CA ASN A 217 -34.63 -32.08 -17.02
C ASN A 217 -33.12 -31.84 -16.88
N VAL A 218 -32.69 -31.49 -15.69
CA VAL A 218 -31.26 -31.26 -15.34
C VAL A 218 -30.84 -32.23 -14.27
N GLU A 219 -29.83 -33.05 -14.60
CA GLU A 219 -29.24 -34.05 -13.70
C GLU A 219 -27.75 -33.83 -13.56
N VAL A 220 -27.23 -33.94 -12.35
CA VAL A 220 -25.81 -33.92 -12.08
C VAL A 220 -25.33 -35.38 -12.06
N ARG A 221 -24.42 -35.73 -12.99
CA ARG A 221 -23.85 -37.07 -13.08
C ARG A 221 -22.37 -37.05 -12.78
N ASN A 222 -21.90 -37.98 -11.97
CA ASN A 222 -20.49 -38.19 -11.74
C ASN A 222 -19.89 -39.02 -12.87
N THR A 223 -18.92 -38.48 -13.57
CA THR A 223 -18.28 -39.13 -14.75
C THR A 223 -17.59 -40.45 -14.42
N ILE A 224 -17.21 -40.65 -13.16
CA ILE A 224 -16.48 -41.86 -12.70
C ILE A 224 -17.41 -43.07 -12.48
N GLY A 225 -18.68 -42.85 -12.11
CA GLY A 225 -19.66 -43.93 -11.90
C GLY A 225 -20.31 -44.45 -13.19
N ASP A 226 -20.56 -43.56 -14.16
CA ASP A 226 -21.27 -43.89 -15.40
C ASP A 226 -20.47 -44.80 -16.40
N ALA A 227 -19.15 -44.83 -16.28
CA ALA A 227 -18.32 -45.65 -17.18
C ALA A 227 -18.45 -47.17 -16.89
N THR A 228 -18.85 -47.53 -15.68
CA THR A 228 -19.02 -48.94 -15.26
C THR A 228 -20.40 -49.46 -15.62
N GLU A 229 -21.44 -48.61 -15.56
CA GLU A 229 -22.81 -48.99 -15.94
C GLU A 229 -23.01 -49.09 -17.46
N ARG A 230 -22.32 -48.26 -18.27
CA ARG A 230 -22.37 -48.37 -19.73
C ARG A 230 -21.69 -49.61 -20.33
N ARG A 231 -20.90 -50.35 -19.54
CA ARG A 231 -20.33 -51.64 -19.96
C ARG A 231 -21.19 -52.83 -19.58
N ALA A 232 -22.27 -52.59 -18.84
CA ALA A 232 -23.21 -53.66 -18.41
C ALA A 232 -24.53 -53.65 -19.16
N LEU A 233 -24.70 -52.78 -20.18
CA LEU A 233 -25.79 -52.78 -21.18
C LEU A 233 -25.20 -52.99 -22.59
#